data_e872466be66925703097017153bc791f
#
_entry.id   e872466be66925703097017153bc791f
#
_cell.length_a   1.000
_cell.length_b   1.000
_cell.length_c   1.000
_cell.angle_alpha   90.00
_cell.angle_beta   90.00
_cell.angle_gamma   90.00
#
_symmetry.space_group_name_H-M   'P 1'
#
loop_
_entity.id
_entity.type
_entity.pdbx_description
1 polymer ?
#
loop_
_entity_poly.entity_id
_entity_poly.type
_entity_poly.pdbx_seq_one_letter_code
_entity_poly.pdbx_strand_id
1 'polypeptide(L)'
;MHVLNNSPPRHKHHNTTRIISKMFKKDISPGSKSKVKSSVQRAIRTQLVTTYPLLAPHIDEIIPKKEQLDAMKIPDRVTLYLIGTTPLFFQHMTDALLPHLKLVHRFPTCFPSLRIDRGAIRFVLSGATLMAPGLTSTGGRLPNGNKEEEGVYGETGEGEGWYGGRELETGEPVVICAEGKEEACAVGLLSMGTKDVKEKGKGPVVEDAHYLGDGLWRLSTD
;
A
#
# COMPACT_ATOMS: atom_id res chain seq x y z
N MET A 1 -36.38 21.08 44.17
CA MET A 1 -36.10 20.12 43.08
C MET A 1 -34.93 20.65 42.26
N HIS A 2 -33.71 20.12 42.46
CA HIS A 2 -32.55 20.47 41.71
C HIS A 2 -32.37 19.41 40.59
N VAL A 3 -32.48 19.92 39.33
CA VAL A 3 -32.22 19.08 38.16
C VAL A 3 -30.72 19.13 37.88
N LEU A 4 -30.04 18.01 38.09
CA LEU A 4 -28.63 17.83 37.76
C LEU A 4 -28.50 17.60 36.24
N ASN A 5 -27.86 18.57 35.58
CA ASN A 5 -27.55 18.55 34.17
C ASN A 5 -26.27 17.71 33.96
N ASN A 6 -26.42 16.45 33.54
CA ASN A 6 -25.32 15.54 33.24
C ASN A 6 -25.00 15.63 31.73
N SER A 7 -24.08 16.51 31.35
CA SER A 7 -23.50 16.54 30.01
C SER A 7 -22.33 15.54 29.95
N PRO A 8 -22.23 14.68 28.89
CA PRO A 8 -21.13 13.76 28.76
C PRO A 8 -19.82 14.48 28.41
N PRO A 9 -18.66 13.94 28.79
CA PRO A 9 -17.38 14.57 28.57
C PRO A 9 -17.07 14.66 27.08
N ARG A 10 -16.73 15.86 26.60
CA ARG A 10 -16.22 16.11 25.24
C ARG A 10 -14.88 15.41 25.09
N HIS A 11 -14.83 14.37 24.26
CA HIS A 11 -13.58 13.82 23.77
C HIS A 11 -12.80 14.92 23.05
N LYS A 12 -11.69 15.36 23.63
CA LYS A 12 -10.71 16.22 22.98
C LYS A 12 -10.03 15.36 21.90
N HIS A 13 -10.43 15.56 20.65
CA HIS A 13 -9.61 15.12 19.52
C HIS A 13 -8.27 15.85 19.63
N HIS A 14 -7.23 15.14 19.98
CA HIS A 14 -5.88 15.61 19.83
C HIS A 14 -5.60 15.66 18.33
N ASN A 15 -5.76 16.86 17.78
CA ASN A 15 -5.30 17.20 16.44
C ASN A 15 -3.76 17.26 16.51
N THR A 16 -3.11 16.11 16.47
CA THR A 16 -1.67 16.03 16.25
C THR A 16 -1.48 16.45 14.80
N THR A 17 -1.11 17.70 14.59
CA THR A 17 -0.63 18.17 13.28
C THR A 17 0.53 17.26 12.90
N ARG A 18 0.25 16.24 12.09
CA ARG A 18 1.25 15.34 11.53
C ARG A 18 2.12 16.22 10.65
N ILE A 19 3.35 16.47 11.08
CA ILE A 19 4.36 17.05 10.20
C ILE A 19 4.47 16.03 9.09
N ILE A 20 3.92 16.37 7.90
CA ILE A 20 3.94 15.53 6.72
C ILE A 20 5.40 15.48 6.26
N SER A 21 6.17 14.61 6.88
CA SER A 21 7.43 14.14 6.32
C SER A 21 7.02 13.36 5.08
N LYS A 22 7.38 13.86 3.90
CA LYS A 22 7.19 13.12 2.65
C LYS A 22 8.11 11.92 2.70
N MET A 23 7.58 10.80 3.20
CA MET A 23 8.26 9.53 3.34
C MET A 23 8.87 9.17 1.99
N PHE A 24 10.10 8.68 1.96
CA PHE A 24 10.81 8.24 0.75
C PHE A 24 11.15 9.31 -0.31
N LYS A 25 10.82 10.59 -0.14
CA LYS A 25 11.13 11.63 -1.15
C LYS A 25 12.63 11.83 -1.37
N LYS A 26 13.42 11.69 -0.30
CA LYS A 26 14.89 11.82 -0.36
C LYS A 26 15.55 10.47 -0.50
N ASP A 27 16.81 10.47 -0.95
CA ASP A 27 17.62 9.26 -0.93
C ASP A 27 17.78 8.76 0.50
N ILE A 28 17.68 7.43 0.63
CA ILE A 28 17.73 6.72 1.91
C ILE A 28 19.10 6.05 2.01
N SER A 29 19.80 6.30 3.10
CA SER A 29 20.99 5.53 3.43
C SER A 29 20.57 4.15 3.97
N PRO A 30 21.21 3.06 3.51
CA PRO A 30 20.92 1.74 4.02
C PRO A 30 21.23 1.66 5.51
N GLY A 31 20.29 1.06 6.26
CA GLY A 31 20.50 0.75 7.67
C GLY A 31 21.15 -0.61 7.87
N SER A 32 21.41 -0.96 9.13
CA SER A 32 21.92 -2.30 9.45
C SER A 32 20.83 -3.35 9.22
N LYS A 33 21.23 -4.47 8.59
CA LYS A 33 20.37 -5.66 8.45
C LYS A 33 20.42 -6.49 9.74
N SER A 34 19.28 -7.01 10.14
CA SER A 34 19.15 -7.96 11.24
C SER A 34 18.32 -9.16 10.80
N LYS A 35 18.72 -10.35 11.21
CA LYS A 35 17.99 -11.58 10.89
C LYS A 35 16.65 -11.64 11.60
N VAL A 36 15.59 -11.89 10.86
CA VAL A 36 14.25 -12.13 11.41
C VAL A 36 14.19 -13.52 12.01
N LYS A 37 13.67 -13.65 13.25
CA LYS A 37 13.51 -14.98 13.88
C LYS A 37 12.54 -15.83 13.05
N SER A 38 12.80 -17.14 12.95
CA SER A 38 11.99 -18.07 12.14
C SER A 38 10.49 -18.08 12.53
N SER A 39 10.17 -17.87 13.81
CA SER A 39 8.77 -17.74 14.25
C SER A 39 8.11 -16.49 13.71
N VAL A 40 8.84 -15.36 13.68
CA VAL A 40 8.36 -14.09 13.13
C VAL A 40 8.25 -14.17 11.61
N GLN A 41 9.22 -14.80 10.93
CA GLN A 41 9.15 -15.04 9.48
C GLN A 41 7.88 -15.85 9.11
N ARG A 42 7.55 -16.88 9.88
CA ARG A 42 6.31 -17.65 9.68
C ARG A 42 5.06 -16.77 9.89
N ALA A 43 5.04 -15.95 10.93
CA ALA A 43 3.93 -15.03 11.18
C ALA A 43 3.76 -14.02 10.04
N ILE A 44 4.86 -13.45 9.52
CA ILE A 44 4.86 -12.54 8.36
C ILE A 44 4.27 -13.25 7.13
N ARG A 45 4.70 -14.48 6.84
CA ARG A 45 4.14 -15.25 5.71
C ARG A 45 2.62 -15.45 5.84
N THR A 46 2.14 -15.82 7.02
CA THR A 46 0.70 -15.97 7.29
C THR A 46 -0.02 -14.63 7.12
N GLN A 47 0.51 -13.56 7.69
CA GLN A 47 -0.07 -12.21 7.56
C GLN A 47 -0.16 -11.78 6.09
N LEU A 48 0.89 -12.01 5.29
CA LEU A 48 0.90 -11.66 3.87
C LEU A 48 -0.17 -12.39 3.07
N VAL A 49 -0.32 -13.69 3.28
CA VAL A 49 -1.35 -14.49 2.60
C VAL A 49 -2.77 -14.09 3.05
N THR A 50 -2.93 -13.68 4.32
CA THR A 50 -4.21 -13.16 4.81
C THR A 50 -4.54 -11.79 4.21
N THR A 51 -3.55 -10.89 4.12
CA THR A 51 -3.74 -9.54 3.56
C THR A 51 -3.85 -9.55 2.04
N TYR A 52 -3.08 -10.44 1.38
CA TYR A 52 -3.00 -10.59 -0.08
C TYR A 52 -3.25 -12.05 -0.47
N PRO A 53 -4.49 -12.53 -0.49
CA PRO A 53 -4.80 -13.95 -0.73
C PRO A 53 -4.21 -14.51 -2.03
N LEU A 54 -4.14 -13.69 -3.08
CA LEU A 54 -3.56 -14.08 -4.38
C LEU A 54 -2.04 -14.31 -4.35
N LEU A 55 -1.36 -13.93 -3.27
CA LEU A 55 0.04 -14.32 -3.05
C LEU A 55 0.19 -15.76 -2.56
N ALA A 56 -0.87 -16.42 -2.13
CA ALA A 56 -0.78 -17.77 -1.55
C ALA A 56 -0.01 -18.77 -2.44
N PRO A 57 -0.26 -18.86 -3.76
CA PRO A 57 0.51 -19.75 -4.64
C PRO A 57 1.98 -19.37 -4.76
N HIS A 58 2.33 -18.12 -4.56
CA HIS A 58 3.67 -17.56 -4.78
C HIS A 58 4.49 -17.37 -3.50
N ILE A 59 3.89 -17.62 -2.32
CA ILE A 59 4.52 -17.27 -1.05
C ILE A 59 5.82 -18.05 -0.79
N ASP A 60 5.94 -19.28 -1.30
CA ASP A 60 7.16 -20.09 -1.16
C ASP A 60 8.27 -19.62 -2.12
N GLU A 61 7.93 -18.95 -3.22
CA GLU A 61 8.88 -18.29 -4.12
C GLU A 61 9.34 -16.94 -3.54
N ILE A 62 8.40 -16.16 -2.97
CA ILE A 62 8.66 -14.81 -2.46
C ILE A 62 9.46 -14.87 -1.15
N ILE A 63 9.06 -15.72 -0.22
CA ILE A 63 9.74 -15.94 1.07
C ILE A 63 9.93 -17.44 1.27
N PRO A 64 10.98 -18.05 0.69
CA PRO A 64 11.25 -19.47 0.85
C PRO A 64 11.43 -19.85 2.32
N LYS A 65 10.94 -21.03 2.71
CA LYS A 65 10.99 -21.50 4.11
C LYS A 65 12.41 -21.66 4.65
N LYS A 66 13.36 -21.97 3.76
CA LYS A 66 14.77 -22.24 4.11
C LYS A 66 15.66 -21.01 4.00
N GLU A 67 15.21 -19.95 3.37
CA GLU A 67 15.95 -18.71 3.22
C GLU A 67 15.71 -17.76 4.40
N GLN A 68 16.76 -17.02 4.75
CA GLN A 68 16.70 -16.07 5.84
C GLN A 68 16.03 -14.77 5.38
N LEU A 69 14.94 -14.40 6.03
CA LEU A 69 14.37 -13.08 5.91
C LEU A 69 15.16 -12.11 6.80
N ASP A 70 15.59 -11.02 6.24
CA ASP A 70 16.27 -9.94 6.94
C ASP A 70 15.34 -8.72 7.10
N ALA A 71 15.55 -7.96 8.16
CA ALA A 71 14.89 -6.68 8.43
C ALA A 71 15.93 -5.57 8.48
N MET A 72 15.76 -4.56 7.65
CA MET A 72 16.57 -3.34 7.62
C MET A 72 15.76 -2.18 8.18
N LYS A 73 16.29 -1.50 9.19
CA LYS A 73 15.69 -0.27 9.72
C LYS A 73 16.13 0.90 8.84
N ILE A 74 15.18 1.65 8.34
CA ILE A 74 15.40 2.86 7.56
C ILE A 74 14.73 4.05 8.25
N PRO A 75 15.02 5.30 7.83
CA PRO A 75 14.41 6.48 8.44
C PRO A 75 12.90 6.41 8.57
N ASP A 76 12.31 7.32 9.32
CA ASP A 76 10.87 7.46 9.54
C ASP A 76 10.21 6.22 10.15
N ARG A 77 10.96 5.45 10.97
CA ARG A 77 10.47 4.23 11.65
C ARG A 77 9.97 3.15 10.70
N VAL A 78 10.49 3.10 9.51
CA VAL A 78 10.16 2.07 8.54
C VAL A 78 11.10 0.88 8.69
N THR A 79 10.54 -0.32 8.57
CA THR A 79 11.28 -1.57 8.47
C THR A 79 11.11 -2.11 7.05
N LEU A 80 12.22 -2.31 6.35
CA LEU A 80 12.26 -2.99 5.06
C LEU A 80 12.60 -4.47 5.27
N TYR A 81 11.79 -5.35 4.73
CA TYR A 81 12.02 -6.81 4.73
C TYR A 81 12.58 -7.25 3.40
N LEU A 82 13.65 -8.04 3.43
CA LEU A 82 14.38 -8.46 2.23
C LEU A 82 14.92 -9.88 2.37
N ILE A 83 15.17 -10.54 1.25
CA ILE A 83 15.93 -11.77 1.17
C ILE A 83 17.19 -11.48 0.34
N GLY A 84 18.36 -11.70 0.94
CA GLY A 84 19.62 -11.27 0.34
C GLY A 84 19.63 -9.77 0.09
N THR A 85 19.62 -9.36 -1.17
CA THR A 85 19.54 -7.95 -1.61
C THR A 85 18.18 -7.57 -2.21
N THR A 86 17.21 -8.50 -2.24
CA THR A 86 15.91 -8.26 -2.86
C THR A 86 14.91 -7.70 -1.85
N PRO A 87 14.48 -6.44 -1.97
CA PRO A 87 13.44 -5.87 -1.12
C PRO A 87 12.08 -6.46 -1.48
N LEU A 88 11.31 -6.87 -0.47
CA LEU A 88 10.04 -7.55 -0.64
C LEU A 88 8.86 -6.72 -0.11
N PHE A 89 8.93 -6.34 1.17
CA PHE A 89 7.87 -5.62 1.86
C PHE A 89 8.47 -4.57 2.78
N PHE A 90 7.71 -3.54 3.05
CA PHE A 90 8.07 -2.58 4.08
C PHE A 90 6.90 -2.32 5.02
N GLN A 91 7.19 -1.83 6.22
CA GLN A 91 6.21 -1.57 7.26
C GLN A 91 6.60 -0.30 8.01
N HIS A 92 5.70 0.65 8.08
CA HIS A 92 5.85 1.79 8.97
C HIS A 92 5.24 1.44 10.33
N MET A 93 6.05 1.45 11.37
CA MET A 93 5.65 1.12 12.74
C MET A 93 4.86 -0.21 12.83
N THR A 94 3.54 -0.11 13.09
CA THR A 94 2.59 -1.22 13.22
C THR A 94 1.52 -1.25 12.13
N ASP A 95 1.70 -0.44 11.09
CA ASP A 95 0.79 -0.40 9.95
C ASP A 95 0.79 -1.75 9.19
N ALA A 96 -0.07 -1.89 8.20
CA ALA A 96 -0.06 -3.08 7.35
C ALA A 96 1.28 -3.21 6.60
N LEU A 97 1.68 -4.46 6.33
CA LEU A 97 2.83 -4.74 5.46
C LEU A 97 2.49 -4.32 4.02
N LEU A 98 3.27 -3.40 3.47
CA LEU A 98 3.13 -2.92 2.10
C LEU A 98 4.15 -3.60 1.19
N PRO A 99 3.76 -4.05 -0.03
CA PRO A 99 4.72 -4.61 -0.96
C PRO A 99 5.66 -3.51 -1.49
N HIS A 100 6.93 -3.84 -1.67
CA HIS A 100 7.85 -2.99 -2.41
C HIS A 100 7.48 -3.04 -3.91
N LEU A 101 7.59 -1.92 -4.63
CA LEU A 101 7.19 -1.87 -6.06
C LEU A 101 7.91 -2.90 -6.92
N LYS A 102 9.17 -3.24 -6.63
CA LYS A 102 9.88 -4.31 -7.34
C LYS A 102 9.19 -5.68 -7.20
N LEU A 103 8.55 -5.95 -6.06
CA LEU A 103 7.76 -7.16 -5.88
C LEU A 103 6.42 -7.06 -6.62
N VAL A 104 5.78 -5.89 -6.59
CA VAL A 104 4.53 -5.65 -7.34
C VAL A 104 4.75 -5.88 -8.83
N HIS A 105 5.84 -5.39 -9.41
CA HIS A 105 6.17 -5.60 -10.83
C HIS A 105 6.41 -7.08 -11.19
N ARG A 106 6.86 -7.91 -10.22
CA ARG A 106 6.98 -9.36 -10.44
C ARG A 106 5.65 -10.10 -10.36
N PHE A 107 4.71 -9.59 -9.54
CA PHE A 107 3.41 -10.21 -9.27
C PHE A 107 2.29 -9.17 -9.36
N PRO A 108 2.07 -8.54 -10.53
CA PRO A 108 1.21 -7.36 -10.65
C PRO A 108 -0.25 -7.61 -10.31
N THR A 109 -0.74 -8.85 -10.48
CA THR A 109 -2.13 -9.24 -10.24
C THR A 109 -2.42 -9.66 -8.80
N CYS A 110 -1.41 -9.75 -7.94
CA CYS A 110 -1.54 -10.28 -6.58
C CYS A 110 -1.91 -9.25 -5.52
N PHE A 111 -2.12 -7.98 -5.88
CA PHE A 111 -2.34 -6.89 -4.93
C PHE A 111 -3.59 -6.07 -5.27
N PRO A 112 -4.36 -5.62 -4.26
CA PRO A 112 -5.45 -4.68 -4.49
C PRO A 112 -4.95 -3.43 -5.22
N SER A 113 -5.62 -3.03 -6.28
CA SER A 113 -5.16 -1.94 -7.12
C SER A 113 -6.24 -0.90 -7.42
N LEU A 114 -5.78 0.35 -7.57
CA LEU A 114 -6.56 1.48 -8.08
C LEU A 114 -5.90 1.97 -9.37
N ARG A 115 -6.68 2.51 -10.29
CA ARG A 115 -6.14 3.13 -11.51
C ARG A 115 -6.40 4.63 -11.49
N ILE A 116 -5.32 5.39 -11.66
CA ILE A 116 -5.38 6.85 -11.82
C ILE A 116 -5.41 7.24 -13.31
N ASP A 117 -5.97 8.40 -13.61
CA ASP A 117 -5.86 8.99 -14.94
C ASP A 117 -4.41 9.39 -15.27
N ARG A 118 -4.13 9.55 -16.56
CA ARG A 118 -2.78 9.94 -17.03
C ARG A 118 -2.28 11.27 -16.50
N GLY A 119 -3.18 12.22 -16.25
CA GLY A 119 -2.84 13.55 -15.73
C GLY A 119 -2.34 13.49 -14.27
N ALA A 120 -2.84 12.52 -13.49
CA ALA A 120 -2.45 12.34 -12.09
C ALA A 120 -1.05 11.71 -11.92
N ILE A 121 -0.51 11.01 -12.93
CA ILE A 121 0.79 10.29 -12.84
C ILE A 121 1.91 11.19 -12.33
N ARG A 122 2.06 12.38 -12.92
CA ARG A 122 3.15 13.32 -12.55
C ARG A 122 3.10 13.74 -11.08
N PHE A 123 1.92 13.84 -10.50
CA PHE A 123 1.74 14.21 -9.10
C PHE A 123 2.14 13.06 -8.18
N VAL A 124 1.70 11.83 -8.48
CA VAL A 124 2.08 10.63 -7.72
C VAL A 124 3.59 10.43 -7.77
N LEU A 125 4.22 10.52 -8.94
CA LEU A 125 5.67 10.36 -9.11
C LEU A 125 6.50 11.53 -8.53
N SER A 126 5.86 12.62 -8.13
CA SER A 126 6.51 13.69 -7.35
C SER A 126 6.35 13.51 -5.83
N GLY A 127 5.71 12.44 -5.39
CA GLY A 127 5.38 12.17 -4.00
C GLY A 127 4.28 13.08 -3.44
N ALA A 128 3.39 13.56 -4.29
CA ALA A 128 2.21 14.29 -3.84
C ALA A 128 1.11 13.31 -3.39
N THR A 129 0.27 13.75 -2.46
CA THR A 129 -0.93 13.03 -2.04
C THR A 129 -1.82 12.72 -3.25
N LEU A 130 -2.23 11.46 -3.40
CA LEU A 130 -3.24 11.09 -4.38
C LEU A 130 -4.60 11.59 -3.91
N MET A 131 -5.25 12.38 -4.75
CA MET A 131 -6.55 12.97 -4.49
C MET A 131 -7.64 12.24 -5.26
N ALA A 132 -8.87 12.23 -4.71
CA ALA A 132 -10.03 11.55 -5.31
C ALA A 132 -10.27 11.88 -6.80
N PRO A 133 -10.12 13.12 -7.31
CA PRO A 133 -10.31 13.42 -8.72
C PRO A 133 -9.43 12.59 -9.67
N GLY A 134 -8.22 12.19 -9.25
CA GLY A 134 -7.36 11.33 -10.06
C GLY A 134 -7.90 9.91 -10.27
N LEU A 135 -8.87 9.49 -9.44
CA LEU A 135 -9.50 8.16 -9.49
C LEU A 135 -10.93 8.21 -10.05
N THR A 136 -11.61 9.35 -9.94
CA THR A 136 -13.00 9.52 -10.37
C THR A 136 -13.14 10.18 -11.74
N SER A 137 -12.03 10.67 -12.32
CA SER A 137 -11.97 11.15 -13.70
C SER A 137 -12.10 10.02 -14.72
N THR A 138 -12.34 10.34 -15.98
CA THR A 138 -12.62 9.37 -17.07
C THR A 138 -11.57 8.26 -17.19
N GLY A 139 -10.28 8.55 -16.98
CA GLY A 139 -9.19 7.56 -17.02
C GLY A 139 -8.95 6.84 -15.69
N GLY A 140 -9.58 7.31 -14.61
CA GLY A 140 -9.51 6.70 -13.29
C GLY A 140 -10.40 5.46 -13.18
N ARG A 141 -10.08 4.56 -12.23
CA ARG A 141 -10.90 3.37 -11.95
C ARG A 141 -10.83 3.01 -10.47
N LEU A 142 -11.99 2.78 -9.91
CA LEU A 142 -12.22 2.28 -8.56
C LEU A 142 -12.93 0.92 -8.61
N PRO A 143 -12.79 0.05 -7.59
CA PRO A 143 -13.61 -1.14 -7.45
C PRO A 143 -15.09 -0.80 -7.61
N ASN A 144 -15.82 -1.64 -8.35
CA ASN A 144 -17.24 -1.39 -8.66
C ASN A 144 -18.22 -1.97 -7.61
N GLY A 145 -17.70 -2.71 -6.61
CA GLY A 145 -18.49 -3.40 -5.59
C GLY A 145 -19.11 -4.72 -6.10
N ASN A 146 -18.77 -5.16 -7.31
CA ASN A 146 -19.29 -6.40 -7.88
C ASN A 146 -18.52 -7.60 -7.31
N LYS A 147 -19.18 -8.38 -6.45
CA LYS A 147 -18.59 -9.57 -5.82
C LYS A 147 -18.31 -10.70 -6.79
N GLU A 148 -18.98 -10.73 -7.94
CA GLU A 148 -18.76 -11.75 -8.98
C GLU A 148 -17.40 -11.57 -9.67
N GLU A 149 -16.83 -10.38 -9.60
CA GLU A 149 -15.47 -10.10 -10.07
C GLU A 149 -14.39 -10.38 -9.00
N GLU A 150 -14.81 -10.76 -7.79
CA GLU A 150 -13.90 -11.08 -6.69
C GLU A 150 -13.24 -12.43 -6.95
N GLY A 151 -11.93 -12.42 -7.22
CA GLY A 151 -11.13 -13.62 -7.50
C GLY A 151 -10.96 -13.97 -8.97
N VAL A 152 -11.56 -13.24 -9.90
CA VAL A 152 -11.34 -13.41 -11.35
C VAL A 152 -10.08 -12.67 -11.77
N TYR A 153 -8.93 -13.16 -11.29
CA TYR A 153 -7.63 -12.62 -11.67
C TYR A 153 -6.93 -13.55 -12.64
N GLY A 154 -6.65 -13.03 -13.82
CA GLY A 154 -5.67 -13.60 -14.71
C GLY A 154 -6.13 -14.75 -15.60
N GLU A 155 -7.38 -15.24 -15.54
CA GLU A 155 -7.83 -16.27 -16.47
C GLU A 155 -8.35 -15.73 -17.81
N THR A 156 -8.68 -14.45 -17.90
CA THR A 156 -9.29 -13.88 -19.11
C THR A 156 -8.35 -13.07 -20.01
N GLY A 157 -7.06 -12.95 -19.67
CA GLY A 157 -6.07 -12.32 -20.55
C GLY A 157 -6.32 -10.84 -20.93
N GLU A 158 -7.45 -10.28 -20.55
CA GLU A 158 -7.84 -8.89 -20.82
C GLU A 158 -7.84 -8.01 -19.55
N GLY A 159 -7.34 -8.55 -18.45
CA GLY A 159 -7.34 -7.87 -17.17
C GLY A 159 -6.13 -6.96 -16.98
N GLU A 160 -6.33 -5.68 -17.01
CA GLU A 160 -5.43 -4.66 -16.48
C GLU A 160 -5.21 -4.85 -14.97
N GLY A 161 -4.57 -5.93 -14.51
CA GLY A 161 -4.12 -6.12 -13.13
C GLY A 161 -5.10 -5.68 -12.02
N TRP A 162 -6.40 -5.82 -12.24
CA TRP A 162 -7.43 -5.33 -11.34
C TRP A 162 -7.74 -6.35 -10.24
N TYR A 163 -7.57 -6.00 -8.98
CA TYR A 163 -7.84 -6.86 -7.83
C TYR A 163 -9.32 -6.81 -7.42
N GLY A 164 -10.18 -7.58 -8.08
CA GLY A 164 -11.58 -7.78 -7.75
C GLY A 164 -12.48 -6.56 -7.75
N GLY A 165 -13.76 -6.83 -7.68
CA GLY A 165 -14.76 -5.80 -7.55
C GLY A 165 -14.95 -5.29 -6.12
N ARG A 166 -14.30 -5.91 -5.11
CA ARG A 166 -14.48 -5.57 -3.71
C ARG A 166 -14.09 -4.14 -3.42
N GLU A 167 -14.96 -3.41 -2.77
CA GLU A 167 -14.62 -2.11 -2.21
C GLU A 167 -13.56 -2.26 -1.10
N LEU A 168 -12.68 -1.28 -1.03
CA LEU A 168 -11.55 -1.25 -0.09
C LEU A 168 -11.81 -0.20 0.98
N GLU A 169 -11.43 -0.54 2.20
CA GLU A 169 -11.64 0.30 3.38
C GLU A 169 -10.43 1.19 3.69
N THR A 170 -10.65 2.20 4.51
CA THR A 170 -9.56 3.03 5.05
C THR A 170 -8.55 2.18 5.81
N GLY A 171 -7.25 2.40 5.56
CA GLY A 171 -6.15 1.63 6.15
C GLY A 171 -5.76 0.39 5.36
N GLU A 172 -6.50 0.00 4.32
CA GLU A 172 -6.11 -1.11 3.47
C GLU A 172 -4.96 -0.72 2.52
N PRO A 173 -4.03 -1.66 2.28
CA PRO A 173 -2.97 -1.50 1.30
C PRO A 173 -3.51 -1.48 -0.13
N VAL A 174 -2.98 -0.57 -0.95
CA VAL A 174 -3.32 -0.51 -2.37
C VAL A 174 -2.10 -0.25 -3.23
N VAL A 175 -2.13 -0.84 -4.41
CA VAL A 175 -1.22 -0.55 -5.52
C VAL A 175 -1.89 0.48 -6.44
N ILE A 176 -1.11 1.46 -6.90
CA ILE A 176 -1.59 2.52 -7.79
C ILE A 176 -1.05 2.24 -9.18
N CYS A 177 -1.94 1.86 -10.08
CA CYS A 177 -1.69 1.73 -11.50
C CYS A 177 -2.10 3.01 -12.22
N ALA A 178 -1.69 3.19 -13.47
CA ALA A 178 -2.03 4.38 -14.24
C ALA A 178 -2.58 3.99 -15.60
N GLU A 179 -3.54 4.77 -16.08
CA GLU A 179 -4.15 4.58 -17.40
C GLU A 179 -3.09 4.47 -18.51
N GLY A 180 -3.14 3.39 -19.29
CA GLY A 180 -2.23 3.11 -20.40
C GLY A 180 -0.79 2.84 -19.97
N LYS A 181 -0.56 2.36 -18.74
CA LYS A 181 0.73 1.90 -18.23
C LYS A 181 0.60 0.47 -17.73
N GLU A 182 1.60 -0.34 -18.04
CA GLU A 182 1.68 -1.74 -17.61
C GLU A 182 2.12 -1.86 -16.14
N GLU A 183 3.09 -1.04 -15.75
CA GLU A 183 3.70 -1.11 -14.43
C GLU A 183 3.02 -0.19 -13.42
N ALA A 184 2.86 -0.69 -12.21
CA ALA A 184 2.37 0.10 -11.08
C ALA A 184 3.32 1.28 -10.77
N CYS A 185 2.76 2.42 -10.45
CA CYS A 185 3.54 3.64 -10.18
C CYS A 185 3.73 3.94 -8.70
N ALA A 186 2.88 3.41 -7.81
CA ALA A 186 3.02 3.61 -6.37
C ALA A 186 2.31 2.54 -5.53
N VAL A 187 2.61 2.53 -4.23
CA VAL A 187 1.97 1.68 -3.22
C VAL A 187 1.75 2.51 -1.96
N GLY A 188 0.60 2.36 -1.32
CA GLY A 188 0.31 3.07 -0.08
C GLY A 188 -0.87 2.50 0.69
N LEU A 189 -1.25 3.18 1.76
CA LEU A 189 -2.46 2.88 2.54
C LEU A 189 -3.56 3.85 2.16
N LEU A 190 -4.80 3.36 2.09
CA LEU A 190 -5.96 4.20 1.88
C LEU A 190 -6.21 5.09 3.11
N SER A 191 -6.24 6.40 2.90
CA SER A 191 -6.73 7.38 3.88
C SER A 191 -8.25 7.54 3.82
N MET A 192 -8.85 7.09 2.71
CA MET A 192 -10.29 7.13 2.45
C MET A 192 -10.71 5.86 1.71
N GLY A 193 -11.75 5.17 2.18
CA GLY A 193 -12.29 3.98 1.53
C GLY A 193 -12.84 4.27 0.13
N THR A 194 -12.83 3.28 -0.75
CA THR A 194 -13.19 3.47 -2.16
C THR A 194 -14.65 3.88 -2.37
N LYS A 195 -15.54 3.44 -1.50
CA LYS A 195 -16.95 3.90 -1.48
C LYS A 195 -17.04 5.40 -1.23
N ASP A 196 -16.35 5.88 -0.18
CA ASP A 196 -16.30 7.29 0.17
C ASP A 196 -15.66 8.14 -0.94
N VAL A 197 -14.65 7.59 -1.63
CA VAL A 197 -14.04 8.27 -2.79
C VAL A 197 -15.06 8.49 -3.91
N LYS A 198 -15.88 7.47 -4.21
CA LYS A 198 -16.96 7.57 -5.20
C LYS A 198 -18.02 8.61 -4.80
N GLU A 199 -18.48 8.54 -3.55
CA GLU A 199 -19.55 9.40 -3.03
C GLU A 199 -19.11 10.87 -2.90
N LYS A 200 -17.91 11.10 -2.38
CA LYS A 200 -17.42 12.45 -2.09
C LYS A 200 -16.76 13.14 -3.29
N GLY A 201 -16.11 12.38 -4.16
CA GLY A 201 -15.38 12.88 -5.34
C GLY A 201 -14.24 13.86 -5.05
N LYS A 202 -13.86 14.05 -3.79
CA LYS A 202 -12.83 14.99 -3.32
C LYS A 202 -12.15 14.50 -2.04
N GLY A 203 -10.97 15.04 -1.78
CA GLY A 203 -10.18 14.73 -0.59
C GLY A 203 -8.98 13.81 -0.86
N PRO A 204 -8.11 13.62 0.15
CA PRO A 204 -6.94 12.74 0.07
C PRO A 204 -7.38 11.27 0.08
N VAL A 205 -6.74 10.46 -0.75
CA VAL A 205 -7.02 9.02 -0.85
C VAL A 205 -5.81 8.19 -0.46
N VAL A 206 -4.61 8.55 -0.91
CA VAL A 206 -3.36 7.92 -0.48
C VAL A 206 -2.34 9.01 -0.19
N GLU A 207 -1.80 8.96 1.01
CA GLU A 207 -0.75 9.86 1.48
C GLU A 207 0.54 9.07 1.68
N ASP A 208 1.69 9.75 1.60
CA ASP A 208 3.02 9.16 1.87
C ASP A 208 3.30 7.83 1.14
N ALA A 209 2.83 7.70 -0.11
CA ALA A 209 3.04 6.51 -0.91
C ALA A 209 4.52 6.28 -1.24
N HIS A 210 4.93 4.98 -1.29
CA HIS A 210 6.13 4.55 -2.00
C HIS A 210 5.85 4.62 -3.51
N TYR A 211 6.68 5.32 -4.28
CA TYR A 211 6.46 5.52 -5.70
C TYR A 211 7.71 5.22 -6.54
N LEU A 212 7.49 4.95 -7.79
CA LEU A 212 8.55 4.64 -8.75
C LEU A 212 9.58 5.78 -8.82
N GLY A 213 10.84 5.46 -8.52
CA GLY A 213 11.94 6.41 -8.52
C GLY A 213 12.11 7.22 -7.24
N ASP A 214 11.39 6.93 -6.16
CA ASP A 214 11.63 7.53 -4.85
C ASP A 214 12.90 6.99 -4.15
N GLY A 215 13.17 7.44 -2.93
CA GLY A 215 14.34 6.99 -2.17
C GLY A 215 14.31 5.51 -1.80
N LEU A 216 13.13 4.93 -1.58
CA LEU A 216 13.00 3.51 -1.29
C LEU A 216 13.23 2.65 -2.54
N TRP A 217 12.75 3.11 -3.70
CA TRP A 217 13.01 2.47 -4.98
C TRP A 217 14.50 2.44 -5.33
N ARG A 218 15.20 3.56 -5.08
CA ARG A 218 16.64 3.73 -5.36
C ARG A 218 17.56 3.14 -4.31
N LEU A 219 17.02 2.74 -3.15
CA LEU A 219 17.82 2.23 -2.05
C LEU A 219 18.67 1.03 -2.50
N SER A 220 20.01 1.15 -2.37
CA SER A 220 20.90 0.00 -2.45
C SER A 220 20.75 -0.84 -1.19
N THR A 221 20.60 -2.13 -1.39
CA THR A 221 20.42 -3.13 -0.33
C THR A 221 21.60 -4.11 -0.27
N ASP A 222 22.71 -3.76 -0.90
CA ASP A 222 23.95 -4.54 -0.92
C ASP A 222 24.66 -4.56 0.43
#